data_f5a4c32293040432113881ddb2b1e30d
#
_entry.id   f5a4c32293040432113881ddb2b1e30d
#
_cell.length_a   1.000
_cell.length_b   1.000
_cell.length_c   1.000
_cell.angle_alpha   90.00
_cell.angle_beta   90.00
_cell.angle_gamma   90.00
#
_symmetry.space_group_name_H-M   'P 1'
#
loop_
_entity.id
_entity.type
_entity.pdbx_description
1 polymer ?
#
loop_
_entity_poly.entity_id
_entity_poly.type
_entity_poly.pdbx_seq_one_letter_code
_entity_poly.pdbx_strand_id
1 'polypeptide(L)'
;MTPETTQSAPKLVRALKLRDLVLFNLVAVLGLRHLGTTAKFGPGSLLMWCIAAVFFFVPQGLAVIELSSRFPKEGGIYFWTKRALGEGHGFLCGWCYWVNNVLYYPNLLISAAVIATFMFGKSASGLSDNWMYVLPVTLGTLWIAVLTNIVGVGTGKWLQNAGGIGTYIPGLILISLGAYGATTAPPANELNLTTLKPDLSNLPALNLLASIAFAFAGLELASTMADEVENPRRNLPRSIFISAPLIAVVYVIGTAAVLWWLPNKDVNVVSGFLEAIKAGADHVSPTLIWVAPLCAALYFIGNIGSVGAWLIGPARVAFVIGLDRYFPNSFGAVHPRWHTPYVAILVQATLATIFLLLSVLGKGTNVEDVYLILLDTQILIYFIPYLYLFIVFLIHRRRGENSSEVVLAPGRSIGAWLTGLSGMIVTLFAMIVATIPPPDMGNSLLFRLKVIGGALGFVVIGGLIYWCAKAKQKFR
;
A
#
# COMPACT_ATOMS: atom_id res chain seq x y z
N MET A 1 -12.81 -50.05 5.19
CA MET A 1 -13.06 -48.69 4.69
C MET A 1 -13.46 -47.84 5.89
N THR A 2 -12.49 -47.16 6.49
CA THR A 2 -12.72 -46.16 7.53
C THR A 2 -13.14 -44.86 6.82
N PRO A 3 -14.22 -44.18 7.26
CA PRO A 3 -14.61 -42.91 6.66
C PRO A 3 -13.51 -41.89 6.93
N GLU A 4 -12.91 -41.34 5.85
CA GLU A 4 -12.10 -40.13 5.93
C GLU A 4 -12.97 -39.04 6.55
N THR A 5 -12.64 -38.68 7.77
CA THR A 5 -13.14 -37.44 8.39
C THR A 5 -12.66 -36.27 7.55
N THR A 6 -13.50 -35.79 6.65
CA THR A 6 -13.36 -34.48 6.02
C THR A 6 -13.31 -33.44 7.15
N GLN A 7 -12.11 -33.12 7.62
CA GLN A 7 -11.91 -31.95 8.49
C GLN A 7 -12.43 -30.74 7.70
N SER A 8 -13.58 -30.22 8.10
CA SER A 8 -14.12 -28.98 7.54
C SER A 8 -13.06 -27.89 7.73
N ALA A 9 -12.71 -27.20 6.64
CA ALA A 9 -11.80 -26.06 6.71
C ALA A 9 -12.22 -25.11 7.84
N PRO A 10 -11.27 -24.58 8.64
CA PRO A 10 -11.58 -23.73 9.78
C PRO A 10 -12.39 -22.52 9.30
N LYS A 11 -13.62 -22.35 9.82
CA LYS A 11 -14.51 -21.27 9.40
C LYS A 11 -14.04 -19.95 10.00
N LEU A 12 -13.72 -18.98 9.14
CA LEU A 12 -13.51 -17.58 9.52
C LEU A 12 -14.85 -16.91 9.88
N VAL A 13 -14.82 -15.90 10.76
CA VAL A 13 -16.03 -15.23 11.24
C VAL A 13 -16.34 -14.01 10.38
N ARG A 14 -17.53 -13.95 9.78
CA ARG A 14 -18.01 -12.78 9.02
C ARG A 14 -18.34 -11.62 9.97
N ALA A 15 -17.45 -10.63 10.03
CA ALA A 15 -17.55 -9.49 10.95
C ALA A 15 -17.39 -8.12 10.26
N LEU A 16 -17.03 -8.07 8.97
CA LEU A 16 -16.74 -6.82 8.25
C LEU A 16 -17.95 -6.34 7.47
N LYS A 17 -18.45 -5.15 7.82
CA LYS A 17 -19.55 -4.45 7.17
C LYS A 17 -19.03 -3.44 6.13
N LEU A 18 -19.93 -2.88 5.31
CA LEU A 18 -19.58 -1.89 4.30
C LEU A 18 -18.78 -0.70 4.87
N ARG A 19 -19.17 -0.17 6.04
CA ARG A 19 -18.44 0.92 6.70
C ARG A 19 -17.01 0.53 7.04
N ASP A 20 -16.83 -0.67 7.59
CA ASP A 20 -15.50 -1.17 7.97
C ASP A 20 -14.61 -1.32 6.73
N LEU A 21 -15.17 -1.78 5.60
CA LEU A 21 -14.45 -1.91 4.33
C LEU A 21 -14.07 -0.54 3.72
N VAL A 22 -14.93 0.47 3.82
CA VAL A 22 -14.60 1.83 3.35
C VAL A 22 -13.44 2.39 4.15
N LEU A 23 -13.49 2.33 5.49
CA LEU A 23 -12.41 2.78 6.36
C LEU A 23 -11.14 1.95 6.18
N PHE A 24 -11.29 0.64 5.94
CA PHE A 24 -10.18 -0.26 5.61
C PHE A 24 -9.47 0.16 4.32
N ASN A 25 -10.22 0.43 3.24
CA ASN A 25 -9.65 0.92 1.98
C ASN A 25 -8.95 2.27 2.17
N LEU A 26 -9.54 3.19 2.95
CA LEU A 26 -8.91 4.48 3.25
C LEU A 26 -7.58 4.30 3.99
N VAL A 27 -7.55 3.50 5.05
CA VAL A 27 -6.31 3.28 5.83
C VAL A 27 -5.28 2.45 5.09
N ALA A 28 -5.70 1.58 4.19
CA ALA A 28 -4.80 0.73 3.40
C ALA A 28 -4.12 1.52 2.26
N VAL A 29 -4.88 2.35 1.56
CA VAL A 29 -4.41 3.03 0.34
C VAL A 29 -3.92 4.44 0.62
N LEU A 30 -4.62 5.22 1.47
CA LEU A 30 -4.27 6.62 1.68
C LEU A 30 -3.05 6.79 2.57
N GLY A 31 -1.89 7.06 1.97
CA GLY A 31 -0.64 7.37 2.67
C GLY A 31 -0.22 8.81 2.45
N LEU A 32 -0.46 9.71 3.44
CA LEU A 32 -0.16 11.14 3.30
C LEU A 32 1.32 11.44 3.06
N ARG A 33 2.24 10.51 3.42
CA ARG A 33 3.66 10.62 3.10
C ARG A 33 3.92 10.75 1.59
N HIS A 34 3.08 10.14 0.74
CA HIS A 34 3.22 10.24 -0.71
C HIS A 34 2.96 11.64 -1.25
N LEU A 35 2.24 12.51 -0.50
CA LEU A 35 2.07 13.91 -0.86
C LEU A 35 3.41 14.67 -0.86
N GLY A 36 4.25 14.45 0.16
CA GLY A 36 5.60 15.02 0.23
C GLY A 36 6.49 14.47 -0.88
N THR A 37 6.55 13.13 -1.03
CA THR A 37 7.36 12.48 -2.06
C THR A 37 7.04 13.01 -3.47
N THR A 38 5.76 13.19 -3.80
CA THR A 38 5.34 13.63 -5.14
C THR A 38 5.43 15.15 -5.31
N ALA A 39 5.17 15.94 -4.27
CA ALA A 39 5.30 17.40 -4.32
C ALA A 39 6.76 17.85 -4.58
N LYS A 40 7.74 17.06 -4.17
CA LYS A 40 9.18 17.33 -4.48
C LYS A 40 9.45 17.39 -5.99
N PHE A 41 8.65 16.65 -6.80
CA PHE A 41 8.72 16.73 -8.27
C PHE A 41 8.19 18.09 -8.81
N GLY A 42 7.46 18.85 -8.03
CA GLY A 42 6.87 20.14 -8.38
C GLY A 42 5.45 20.05 -8.94
N PRO A 43 4.93 21.17 -9.51
CA PRO A 43 3.53 21.29 -9.97
C PRO A 43 3.13 20.24 -11.01
N GLY A 44 4.06 19.73 -11.83
CA GLY A 44 3.81 18.67 -12.80
C GLY A 44 3.28 17.39 -12.19
N SER A 45 3.54 17.14 -10.90
CA SER A 45 2.99 15.99 -10.18
C SER A 45 1.46 15.99 -10.10
N LEU A 46 0.82 17.16 -10.12
CA LEU A 46 -0.65 17.27 -10.10
C LEU A 46 -1.28 16.65 -11.36
N LEU A 47 -0.72 16.93 -12.53
CA LEU A 47 -1.17 16.29 -13.78
C LEU A 47 -0.89 14.79 -13.75
N MET A 48 0.24 14.36 -13.20
CA MET A 48 0.58 12.95 -13.08
C MET A 48 -0.35 12.20 -12.13
N TRP A 49 -0.80 12.83 -11.03
CA TRP A 49 -1.85 12.28 -10.17
C TRP A 49 -3.16 12.06 -10.94
N CYS A 50 -3.59 13.06 -11.75
CA CYS A 50 -4.80 12.93 -12.57
C CYS A 50 -4.67 11.82 -13.61
N ILE A 51 -3.53 11.74 -14.30
CA ILE A 51 -3.24 10.69 -15.29
C ILE A 51 -3.27 9.31 -14.60
N ALA A 52 -2.57 9.15 -13.48
CA ALA A 52 -2.55 7.90 -12.75
C ALA A 52 -3.94 7.52 -12.18
N ALA A 53 -4.74 8.50 -11.74
CA ALA A 53 -6.11 8.25 -11.31
C ALA A 53 -6.96 7.68 -12.45
N VAL A 54 -6.89 8.25 -13.66
CA VAL A 54 -7.69 7.83 -14.82
C VAL A 54 -7.18 6.53 -15.43
N PHE A 55 -5.86 6.38 -15.60
CA PHE A 55 -5.27 5.27 -16.37
C PHE A 55 -4.77 4.09 -15.53
N PHE A 56 -4.71 4.24 -14.21
CA PHE A 56 -4.31 3.17 -13.28
C PHE A 56 -5.34 2.92 -12.18
N PHE A 57 -5.72 3.95 -11.39
CA PHE A 57 -6.54 3.77 -10.20
C PHE A 57 -7.98 3.36 -10.55
N VAL A 58 -8.61 4.05 -11.50
CA VAL A 58 -9.95 3.66 -12.00
C VAL A 58 -9.91 2.27 -12.64
N PRO A 59 -9.00 1.95 -13.56
CA PRO A 59 -8.84 0.59 -14.10
C PRO A 59 -8.62 -0.48 -13.04
N GLN A 60 -7.78 -0.25 -12.05
CA GLN A 60 -7.57 -1.15 -10.92
C GLN A 60 -8.88 -1.38 -10.15
N GLY A 61 -9.58 -0.29 -9.77
CA GLY A 61 -10.85 -0.37 -9.07
C GLY A 61 -11.88 -1.19 -9.83
N LEU A 62 -12.04 -0.94 -11.15
CA LEU A 62 -12.95 -1.70 -12.00
C LEU A 62 -12.59 -3.18 -12.13
N ALA A 63 -11.30 -3.50 -12.27
CA ALA A 63 -10.82 -4.88 -12.31
C ALA A 63 -11.12 -5.61 -10.99
N VAL A 64 -10.82 -4.97 -9.85
CA VAL A 64 -11.08 -5.54 -8.52
C VAL A 64 -12.59 -5.71 -8.26
N ILE A 65 -13.41 -4.72 -8.63
CA ILE A 65 -14.87 -4.78 -8.51
C ILE A 65 -15.42 -5.99 -9.28
N GLU A 66 -15.01 -6.17 -10.53
CA GLU A 66 -15.48 -7.30 -11.34
C GLU A 66 -14.99 -8.64 -10.79
N LEU A 67 -13.69 -8.78 -10.48
CA LEU A 67 -13.11 -10.02 -9.98
C LEU A 67 -13.64 -10.40 -8.59
N SER A 68 -13.80 -9.44 -7.66
CA SER A 68 -14.31 -9.69 -6.32
C SER A 68 -15.81 -10.03 -6.31
N SER A 69 -16.62 -9.44 -7.19
CA SER A 69 -18.02 -9.80 -7.34
C SER A 69 -18.20 -11.17 -8.01
N ARG A 70 -17.30 -11.51 -8.95
CA ARG A 70 -17.31 -12.79 -9.68
C ARG A 70 -16.82 -13.95 -8.80
N PHE A 71 -15.74 -13.75 -8.08
CA PHE A 71 -15.07 -14.75 -7.25
C PHE A 71 -14.75 -14.21 -5.86
N PRO A 72 -15.75 -14.06 -4.97
CA PRO A 72 -15.55 -13.61 -3.60
C PRO A 72 -15.02 -14.75 -2.73
N LYS A 73 -13.74 -15.08 -2.88
CA LYS A 73 -13.04 -16.15 -2.16
C LYS A 73 -11.82 -15.61 -1.43
N GLU A 74 -11.52 -16.23 -0.30
CA GLU A 74 -10.32 -15.93 0.49
C GLU A 74 -9.05 -16.02 -0.36
N GLY A 75 -8.08 -15.13 -0.09
CA GLY A 75 -6.86 -15.01 -0.88
C GLY A 75 -6.96 -14.13 -2.11
N GLY A 76 -8.15 -13.64 -2.49
CA GLY A 76 -8.36 -12.62 -3.53
C GLY A 76 -7.50 -12.82 -4.78
N ILE A 77 -6.52 -11.95 -5.00
CA ILE A 77 -5.66 -11.93 -6.19
C ILE A 77 -4.89 -13.25 -6.42
N TYR A 78 -4.49 -13.95 -5.35
CA TYR A 78 -3.90 -15.29 -5.44
C TYR A 78 -4.89 -16.28 -6.06
N PHE A 79 -6.12 -16.34 -5.53
CA PHE A 79 -7.16 -17.25 -5.99
C PHE A 79 -7.55 -16.96 -7.44
N TRP A 80 -7.72 -15.69 -7.81
CA TRP A 80 -8.06 -15.28 -9.18
C TRP A 80 -6.98 -15.69 -10.17
N THR A 81 -5.70 -15.49 -9.82
CA THR A 81 -4.56 -15.85 -10.66
C THR A 81 -4.43 -17.36 -10.81
N LYS A 82 -4.54 -18.11 -9.70
CA LYS A 82 -4.50 -19.59 -9.72
C LYS A 82 -5.60 -20.17 -10.63
N ARG A 83 -6.81 -19.62 -10.52
CA ARG A 83 -7.96 -20.05 -11.34
C ARG A 83 -7.77 -19.75 -12.83
N ALA A 84 -7.16 -18.62 -13.18
CA ALA A 84 -6.98 -18.19 -14.56
C ALA A 84 -5.80 -18.87 -15.25
N LEU A 85 -4.65 -18.94 -14.59
CA LEU A 85 -3.34 -19.27 -15.16
C LEU A 85 -2.69 -20.51 -14.55
N GLY A 86 -3.33 -21.12 -13.53
CA GLY A 86 -2.82 -22.31 -12.87
C GLY A 86 -1.94 -22.04 -11.65
N GLU A 87 -1.48 -23.13 -11.04
CA GLU A 87 -0.86 -23.13 -9.71
C GLU A 87 0.44 -22.32 -9.62
N GLY A 88 1.33 -22.46 -10.61
CA GLY A 88 2.63 -21.78 -10.60
C GLY A 88 2.50 -20.26 -10.65
N HIS A 89 1.63 -19.75 -11.52
CA HIS A 89 1.32 -18.31 -11.61
C HIS A 89 0.59 -17.81 -10.36
N GLY A 90 -0.38 -18.59 -9.84
CA GLY A 90 -1.03 -18.30 -8.58
C GLY A 90 -0.03 -18.16 -7.44
N PHE A 91 0.88 -19.15 -7.29
CA PHE A 91 1.91 -19.12 -6.27
C PHE A 91 2.82 -17.89 -6.40
N LEU A 92 3.35 -17.61 -7.59
CA LEU A 92 4.23 -16.46 -7.82
C LEU A 92 3.53 -15.13 -7.49
N CYS A 93 2.28 -14.96 -7.93
CA CYS A 93 1.46 -13.81 -7.61
C CYS A 93 1.28 -13.65 -6.09
N GLY A 94 0.84 -14.70 -5.41
CA GLY A 94 0.63 -14.69 -3.96
C GLY A 94 1.92 -14.51 -3.16
N TRP A 95 3.02 -15.11 -3.61
CA TRP A 95 4.34 -14.93 -3.01
C TRP A 95 4.80 -13.47 -3.08
N CYS A 96 4.78 -12.85 -4.26
CA CYS A 96 5.17 -11.46 -4.44
C CYS A 96 4.24 -10.52 -3.63
N TYR A 97 2.96 -10.82 -3.59
CA TYR A 97 1.98 -10.07 -2.80
C TYR A 97 2.27 -10.15 -1.30
N TRP A 98 2.61 -11.33 -0.79
CA TRP A 98 2.92 -11.54 0.61
C TRP A 98 4.28 -10.97 1.00
N VAL A 99 5.34 -11.27 0.23
CA VAL A 99 6.71 -10.88 0.57
C VAL A 99 6.95 -9.38 0.44
N ASN A 100 6.19 -8.69 -0.42
CA ASN A 100 6.23 -7.22 -0.48
C ASN A 100 6.09 -6.58 0.91
N ASN A 101 5.28 -7.17 1.78
CA ASN A 101 5.04 -6.62 3.12
C ASN A 101 6.23 -6.73 4.07
N VAL A 102 7.18 -7.61 3.78
CA VAL A 102 8.46 -7.66 4.51
C VAL A 102 9.22 -6.34 4.35
N LEU A 103 9.08 -5.69 3.20
CA LEU A 103 9.66 -4.37 2.90
C LEU A 103 8.73 -3.22 3.29
N TYR A 104 7.42 -3.42 3.13
CA TYR A 104 6.40 -2.39 3.35
C TYR A 104 6.36 -1.92 4.80
N TYR A 105 6.42 -2.84 5.78
CA TYR A 105 6.37 -2.42 7.19
C TYR A 105 7.57 -1.57 7.60
N PRO A 106 8.83 -1.94 7.30
CA PRO A 106 9.95 -1.05 7.53
C PRO A 106 9.76 0.34 6.91
N ASN A 107 9.37 0.40 5.64
CA ASN A 107 9.14 1.67 4.93
C ASN A 107 8.05 2.52 5.61
N LEU A 108 6.88 1.93 5.88
CA LEU A 108 5.76 2.61 6.52
C LEU A 108 6.11 3.10 7.93
N LEU A 109 6.80 2.27 8.72
CA LEU A 109 7.06 2.54 10.12
C LEU A 109 8.26 3.45 10.35
N ILE A 110 9.26 3.43 9.45
CA ILE A 110 10.31 4.45 9.42
C ILE A 110 9.65 5.83 9.20
N SER A 111 8.76 5.94 8.22
CA SER A 111 8.03 7.20 8.00
C SER A 111 7.16 7.58 9.20
N ALA A 112 6.54 6.62 9.88
CA ALA A 112 5.77 6.89 11.09
C ALA A 112 6.64 7.40 12.24
N ALA A 113 7.85 6.86 12.43
CA ALA A 113 8.80 7.33 13.44
C ALA A 113 9.28 8.76 13.15
N VAL A 114 9.60 9.08 11.89
CA VAL A 114 9.94 10.43 11.45
C VAL A 114 8.79 11.40 11.75
N ILE A 115 7.55 11.04 11.38
CA ILE A 115 6.36 11.86 11.61
C ILE A 115 6.07 12.07 13.09
N ALA A 116 6.32 11.06 13.93
CA ALA A 116 6.12 11.16 15.38
C ALA A 116 6.99 12.26 16.02
N THR A 117 8.12 12.65 15.42
CA THR A 117 8.96 13.75 15.94
C THR A 117 8.21 15.08 16.00
N PHE A 118 7.25 15.29 15.09
CA PHE A 118 6.45 16.52 15.05
C PHE A 118 5.54 16.69 16.28
N MET A 119 5.22 15.61 17.01
CA MET A 119 4.47 15.68 18.26
C MET A 119 5.24 16.41 19.36
N PHE A 120 6.57 16.36 19.31
CA PHE A 120 7.46 16.94 20.33
C PHE A 120 8.00 18.32 19.94
N GLY A 121 7.62 18.85 18.77
CA GLY A 121 8.00 20.17 18.29
C GLY A 121 9.52 20.32 18.06
N LYS A 122 10.05 21.54 18.27
CA LYS A 122 11.47 21.85 18.03
C LYS A 122 12.46 21.02 18.86
N SER A 123 12.02 20.50 20.01
CA SER A 123 12.87 19.68 20.91
C SER A 123 13.29 18.35 20.28
N ALA A 124 12.60 17.92 19.24
CA ALA A 124 12.85 16.66 18.53
C ALA A 124 13.63 16.85 17.21
N SER A 125 14.16 18.06 16.94
CA SER A 125 14.98 18.30 15.76
C SER A 125 16.23 17.40 15.80
N GLY A 126 16.44 16.63 14.71
CA GLY A 126 17.53 15.65 14.62
C GLY A 126 17.19 14.23 15.09
N LEU A 127 16.05 13.99 15.73
CA LEU A 127 15.62 12.62 16.06
C LEU A 127 15.20 11.82 14.82
N SER A 128 14.70 12.50 13.78
CA SER A 128 14.28 11.86 12.51
C SER A 128 15.38 11.06 11.83
N ASP A 129 16.65 11.48 11.98
CA ASP A 129 17.81 10.83 11.39
C ASP A 129 18.59 9.96 12.39
N ASN A 130 18.09 9.87 13.64
CA ASN A 130 18.72 9.10 14.68
C ASN A 130 18.14 7.69 14.79
N TRP A 131 18.91 6.69 14.36
CA TRP A 131 18.50 5.30 14.44
C TRP A 131 18.26 4.79 15.87
N MET A 132 18.86 5.39 16.88
CA MET A 132 18.60 5.09 18.30
C MET A 132 17.15 5.44 18.70
N TYR A 133 16.51 6.36 17.98
CA TYR A 133 15.10 6.70 18.13
C TYR A 133 14.21 5.94 17.12
N VAL A 134 14.57 6.00 15.84
CA VAL A 134 13.74 5.44 14.74
C VAL A 134 13.52 3.94 14.90
N LEU A 135 14.58 3.18 15.23
CA LEU A 135 14.49 1.72 15.30
C LEU A 135 13.58 1.23 16.44
N PRO A 136 13.71 1.69 17.70
CA PRO A 136 12.79 1.26 18.77
C PRO A 136 11.33 1.65 18.50
N VAL A 137 11.07 2.84 17.96
CA VAL A 137 9.71 3.29 17.63
C VAL A 137 9.11 2.40 16.53
N THR A 138 9.88 2.12 15.48
CA THR A 138 9.47 1.25 14.37
C THR A 138 9.15 -0.16 14.85
N LEU A 139 10.06 -0.78 15.61
CA LEU A 139 9.87 -2.14 16.13
C LEU A 139 8.72 -2.23 17.13
N GLY A 140 8.65 -1.28 18.07
CA GLY A 140 7.56 -1.22 19.06
C GLY A 140 6.20 -1.11 18.39
N THR A 141 6.07 -0.24 17.41
CA THR A 141 4.84 -0.04 16.64
C THR A 141 4.46 -1.28 15.83
N LEU A 142 5.44 -1.94 15.17
CA LEU A 142 5.21 -3.19 14.44
C LEU A 142 4.62 -4.26 15.36
N TRP A 143 5.29 -4.52 16.47
CA TRP A 143 4.88 -5.60 17.36
C TRP A 143 3.57 -5.32 18.10
N ILE A 144 3.23 -4.04 18.40
CA ILE A 144 1.90 -3.65 18.89
C ILE A 144 0.84 -4.00 17.84
N ALA A 145 1.06 -3.65 16.57
CA ALA A 145 0.14 -3.98 15.49
C ALA A 145 0.00 -5.51 15.29
N VAL A 146 1.10 -6.27 15.41
CA VAL A 146 1.10 -7.73 15.34
C VAL A 146 0.24 -8.35 16.45
N LEU A 147 0.47 -7.95 17.69
CA LEU A 147 -0.28 -8.47 18.85
C LEU A 147 -1.78 -8.18 18.73
N THR A 148 -2.15 -6.96 18.36
CA THR A 148 -3.56 -6.58 18.17
C THR A 148 -4.23 -7.39 17.05
N ASN A 149 -3.50 -7.72 15.98
CA ASN A 149 -4.03 -8.52 14.88
C ASN A 149 -4.13 -10.02 15.19
N ILE A 150 -3.26 -10.57 16.05
CA ILE A 150 -3.37 -11.95 16.52
C ILE A 150 -4.63 -12.12 17.37
N VAL A 151 -4.96 -11.13 18.23
CA VAL A 151 -6.16 -11.15 19.08
C VAL A 151 -7.47 -11.17 18.27
N GLY A 152 -7.44 -10.84 16.99
CA GLY A 152 -8.54 -11.11 16.04
C GLY A 152 -9.11 -9.88 15.36
N VAL A 153 -9.86 -10.15 14.27
CA VAL A 153 -10.48 -9.13 13.43
C VAL A 153 -11.45 -8.23 14.19
N GLY A 154 -12.13 -8.77 15.22
CA GLY A 154 -13.04 -8.00 16.07
C GLY A 154 -12.35 -6.85 16.82
N THR A 155 -11.12 -7.07 17.28
CA THR A 155 -10.30 -6.04 17.94
C THR A 155 -9.52 -5.24 16.91
N GLY A 156 -8.95 -5.90 15.90
CA GLY A 156 -8.16 -5.27 14.81
C GLY A 156 -8.93 -4.23 14.01
N LYS A 157 -10.24 -4.44 13.75
CA LYS A 157 -11.05 -3.46 13.01
C LYS A 157 -11.17 -2.11 13.71
N TRP A 158 -11.16 -2.06 15.04
CA TRP A 158 -11.19 -0.79 15.77
C TRP A 158 -9.92 0.03 15.55
N LEU A 159 -8.76 -0.65 15.55
CA LEU A 159 -7.49 -0.03 15.26
C LEU A 159 -7.46 0.49 13.81
N GLN A 160 -7.98 -0.29 12.86
CA GLN A 160 -8.07 0.10 11.44
C GLN A 160 -9.05 1.25 11.24
N ASN A 161 -10.21 1.23 11.91
CA ASN A 161 -11.17 2.33 11.84
C ASN A 161 -10.61 3.62 12.43
N ALA A 162 -9.94 3.54 13.60
CA ALA A 162 -9.23 4.68 14.20
C ALA A 162 -8.11 5.17 13.28
N GLY A 163 -7.38 4.25 12.64
CA GLY A 163 -6.35 4.54 11.66
C GLY A 163 -6.88 5.24 10.43
N GLY A 164 -8.02 4.81 9.89
CA GLY A 164 -8.69 5.45 8.74
C GLY A 164 -9.07 6.90 9.06
N ILE A 165 -9.67 7.13 10.23
CA ILE A 165 -10.00 8.47 10.71
C ILE A 165 -8.72 9.29 10.94
N GLY A 166 -7.72 8.70 11.60
CA GLY A 166 -6.44 9.33 11.90
C GLY A 166 -5.63 9.71 10.65
N THR A 167 -5.82 9.02 9.54
CA THR A 167 -5.21 9.38 8.26
C THR A 167 -6.03 10.44 7.51
N TYR A 168 -7.37 10.31 7.50
CA TYR A 168 -8.22 11.16 6.67
C TYR A 168 -8.36 12.60 7.22
N ILE A 169 -8.43 12.76 8.56
CA ILE A 169 -8.57 14.08 9.19
C ILE A 169 -7.36 14.99 8.89
N PRO A 170 -6.09 14.61 9.06
CA PRO A 170 -4.96 15.45 8.66
C PRO A 170 -4.97 15.81 7.17
N GLY A 171 -5.41 14.89 6.30
CA GLY A 171 -5.60 15.17 4.88
C GLY A 171 -6.63 16.27 4.62
N LEU A 172 -7.77 16.22 5.30
CA LEU A 172 -8.80 17.25 5.21
C LEU A 172 -8.33 18.60 5.77
N ILE A 173 -7.59 18.60 6.89
CA ILE A 173 -7.02 19.82 7.46
C ILE A 173 -6.03 20.46 6.47
N LEU A 174 -5.15 19.66 5.86
CA LEU A 174 -4.23 20.14 4.83
C LEU A 174 -4.96 20.79 3.65
N ILE A 175 -5.99 20.12 3.13
CA ILE A 175 -6.82 20.63 2.03
C ILE A 175 -7.51 21.94 2.43
N SER A 176 -8.06 22.01 3.64
CA SER A 176 -8.74 23.21 4.15
C SER A 176 -7.79 24.39 4.29
N LEU A 177 -6.56 24.15 4.80
CA LEU A 177 -5.51 25.16 4.89
C LEU A 177 -5.03 25.60 3.50
N GLY A 178 -4.90 24.68 2.54
CA GLY A 178 -4.58 25.01 1.16
C GLY A 178 -5.66 25.87 0.48
N ALA A 179 -6.94 25.52 0.68
CA ALA A 179 -8.06 26.29 0.16
C ALA A 179 -8.13 27.71 0.79
N TYR A 180 -7.86 27.83 2.08
CA TYR A 180 -7.74 29.13 2.75
C TYR A 180 -6.56 29.94 2.19
N GLY A 181 -5.39 29.29 2.02
CA GLY A 181 -4.22 29.91 1.42
C GLY A 181 -4.49 30.47 0.03
N ALA A 182 -5.29 29.76 -0.78
CA ALA A 182 -5.65 30.19 -2.13
C ALA A 182 -6.41 31.52 -2.18
N THR A 183 -7.00 31.94 -1.06
CA THR A 183 -7.72 33.22 -0.94
C THR A 183 -6.92 34.30 -0.20
N THR A 184 -5.85 33.93 0.52
CA THR A 184 -5.19 34.85 1.47
C THR A 184 -3.67 35.00 1.27
N ALA A 185 -3.04 34.11 0.50
CA ALA A 185 -1.60 34.12 0.29
C ALA A 185 -1.24 33.72 -1.16
N PRO A 186 -0.14 34.26 -1.72
CA PRO A 186 0.38 33.77 -2.99
C PRO A 186 0.91 32.34 -2.83
N PRO A 187 0.82 31.51 -3.89
CA PRO A 187 1.38 30.16 -3.84
C PRO A 187 2.91 30.16 -3.79
N ALA A 188 3.50 29.23 -3.06
CA ALA A 188 4.94 29.04 -3.01
C ALA A 188 5.55 28.55 -4.35
N ASN A 189 4.72 27.94 -5.20
CA ASN A 189 5.10 27.52 -6.56
C ASN A 189 4.11 28.12 -7.55
N GLU A 190 4.58 28.50 -8.73
CA GLU A 190 3.69 28.92 -9.82
C GLU A 190 2.85 27.76 -10.29
N LEU A 191 1.51 27.88 -10.17
CA LEU A 191 0.53 26.90 -10.60
C LEU A 191 -0.17 27.40 -11.87
N ASN A 192 0.48 27.26 -13.02
CA ASN A 192 -0.03 27.64 -14.32
C ASN A 192 0.09 26.46 -15.32
N LEU A 193 -0.52 26.58 -16.50
CA LEU A 193 -0.55 25.49 -17.50
C LEU A 193 0.84 25.05 -17.96
N THR A 194 1.86 25.92 -17.88
CA THR A 194 3.22 25.57 -18.26
C THR A 194 3.93 24.78 -17.15
N THR A 195 3.74 25.16 -15.89
CA THR A 195 4.36 24.47 -14.75
C THR A 195 3.65 23.16 -14.40
N LEU A 196 2.37 23.02 -14.70
CA LEU A 196 1.63 21.76 -14.56
C LEU A 196 2.07 20.69 -15.54
N LYS A 197 2.74 21.07 -16.64
CA LYS A 197 3.32 20.11 -17.59
C LYS A 197 4.55 19.46 -16.94
N PRO A 198 4.57 18.11 -16.75
CA PRO A 198 5.70 17.45 -16.12
C PRO A 198 6.94 17.55 -17.00
N ASP A 199 8.09 17.85 -16.39
CA ASP A 199 9.38 17.78 -17.06
C ASP A 199 9.87 16.33 -17.15
N LEU A 200 9.61 15.69 -18.27
CA LEU A 200 10.01 14.30 -18.54
C LEU A 200 11.48 14.16 -18.95
N SER A 201 12.22 15.28 -19.08
CA SER A 201 13.64 15.25 -19.42
C SER A 201 14.53 14.95 -18.20
N ASN A 202 14.05 15.24 -17.00
CA ASN A 202 14.75 14.96 -15.75
C ASN A 202 14.49 13.51 -15.31
N LEU A 203 15.24 12.55 -15.86
CA LEU A 203 15.09 11.13 -15.59
C LEU A 203 15.15 10.78 -14.08
N PRO A 204 16.11 11.28 -13.28
CA PRO A 204 16.11 11.02 -11.83
C PRO A 204 14.85 11.50 -11.10
N ALA A 205 14.29 12.64 -11.50
CA ALA A 205 13.04 13.14 -10.90
C ALA A 205 11.84 12.26 -11.28
N LEU A 206 11.87 11.56 -12.42
CA LEU A 206 10.80 10.63 -12.81
C LEU A 206 10.62 9.47 -11.79
N ASN A 207 11.69 9.07 -11.06
CA ASN A 207 11.58 8.05 -10.03
C ASN A 207 10.50 8.42 -9.00
N LEU A 208 10.42 9.68 -8.60
CA LEU A 208 9.39 10.15 -7.65
C LEU A 208 7.96 9.95 -8.17
N LEU A 209 7.77 9.87 -9.50
CA LEU A 209 6.46 9.59 -10.12
C LEU A 209 6.04 8.13 -9.99
N ALA A 210 6.98 7.19 -9.84
CA ALA A 210 6.65 5.79 -9.59
C ALA A 210 5.86 5.62 -8.29
N SER A 211 6.14 6.49 -7.30
CA SER A 211 5.42 6.51 -6.04
C SER A 211 3.94 6.87 -6.19
N ILE A 212 3.54 7.58 -7.26
CA ILE A 212 2.13 7.94 -7.54
C ILE A 212 1.30 6.69 -7.84
N ALA A 213 1.78 5.83 -8.74
CA ALA A 213 1.08 4.59 -9.03
C ALA A 213 1.07 3.66 -7.81
N PHE A 214 2.19 3.58 -7.07
CA PHE A 214 2.28 2.80 -5.84
C PHE A 214 1.33 3.32 -4.75
N ALA A 215 1.19 4.63 -4.60
CA ALA A 215 0.27 5.25 -3.64
C ALA A 215 -1.20 4.88 -3.91
N PHE A 216 -1.59 4.73 -5.17
CA PHE A 216 -2.93 4.30 -5.56
C PHE A 216 -3.15 2.78 -5.45
N ALA A 217 -2.11 1.98 -5.23
CA ALA A 217 -2.23 0.54 -5.10
C ALA A 217 -2.84 0.14 -3.74
N GLY A 218 -3.64 -0.97 -3.72
CA GLY A 218 -4.20 -1.52 -2.48
C GLY A 218 -5.72 -1.71 -2.42
N LEU A 219 -6.49 -1.31 -3.46
CA LEU A 219 -7.95 -1.52 -3.47
C LEU A 219 -8.35 -3.01 -3.48
N GLU A 220 -7.48 -3.91 -3.92
CA GLU A 220 -7.68 -5.34 -3.93
C GLU A 220 -7.51 -5.97 -2.53
N LEU A 221 -6.89 -5.25 -1.58
CA LEU A 221 -6.54 -5.79 -0.27
C LEU A 221 -7.76 -6.34 0.49
N ALA A 222 -8.88 -5.61 0.48
CA ALA A 222 -10.12 -6.06 1.13
C ALA A 222 -10.65 -7.38 0.53
N SER A 223 -10.38 -7.68 -0.74
CA SER A 223 -10.82 -8.91 -1.39
C SER A 223 -10.11 -10.16 -0.91
N THR A 224 -8.92 -10.00 -0.28
CA THR A 224 -8.18 -11.14 0.29
C THR A 224 -8.84 -11.73 1.52
N MET A 225 -9.78 -11.00 2.13
CA MET A 225 -10.56 -11.38 3.32
C MET A 225 -12.04 -11.63 3.00
N ALA A 226 -12.35 -12.06 1.78
CA ALA A 226 -13.75 -12.16 1.31
C ALA A 226 -14.64 -13.04 2.20
N ASP A 227 -14.08 -14.09 2.83
CA ASP A 227 -14.84 -15.00 3.72
C ASP A 227 -15.17 -14.35 5.09
N GLU A 228 -14.53 -13.24 5.45
CA GLU A 228 -14.81 -12.46 6.66
C GLU A 228 -15.76 -11.27 6.42
N VAL A 229 -16.15 -11.02 5.17
CA VAL A 229 -17.03 -9.91 4.77
C VAL A 229 -18.50 -10.34 4.75
N GLU A 230 -19.37 -9.51 5.32
CA GLU A 230 -20.83 -9.66 5.15
C GLU A 230 -21.23 -9.33 3.70
N ASN A 231 -21.92 -10.24 3.01
CA ASN A 231 -22.35 -10.08 1.63
C ASN A 231 -21.22 -9.59 0.67
N PRO A 232 -20.11 -10.34 0.54
CA PRO A 232 -18.89 -9.86 -0.12
C PRO A 232 -19.12 -9.43 -1.57
N ARG A 233 -19.98 -10.11 -2.34
CA ARG A 233 -20.33 -9.74 -3.73
C ARG A 233 -20.87 -8.32 -3.87
N ARG A 234 -21.53 -7.82 -2.82
CA ARG A 234 -22.16 -6.50 -2.82
C ARG A 234 -21.29 -5.45 -2.12
N ASN A 235 -20.72 -5.82 -0.96
CA ASN A 235 -20.04 -4.86 -0.09
C ASN A 235 -18.62 -4.55 -0.57
N LEU A 236 -17.87 -5.51 -1.15
CA LEU A 236 -16.56 -5.23 -1.73
C LEU A 236 -16.63 -4.21 -2.88
N PRO A 237 -17.46 -4.40 -3.93
CA PRO A 237 -17.60 -3.38 -4.98
C PRO A 237 -18.04 -2.01 -4.46
N ARG A 238 -19.02 -1.97 -3.55
CA ARG A 238 -19.53 -0.70 -3.01
C ARG A 238 -18.49 0.05 -2.19
N SER A 239 -17.68 -0.66 -1.41
CA SER A 239 -16.63 -0.02 -0.63
C SER A 239 -15.62 0.68 -1.54
N ILE A 240 -15.26 0.08 -2.68
CA ILE A 240 -14.36 0.66 -3.66
C ILE A 240 -14.99 1.90 -4.32
N PHE A 241 -16.25 1.82 -4.75
CA PHE A 241 -16.97 2.98 -5.33
C PHE A 241 -17.02 4.18 -4.39
N ILE A 242 -17.07 3.96 -3.06
CA ILE A 242 -17.09 5.04 -2.07
C ILE A 242 -15.67 5.54 -1.76
N SER A 243 -14.74 4.62 -1.51
CA SER A 243 -13.39 4.99 -1.04
C SER A 243 -12.50 5.55 -2.14
N ALA A 244 -12.59 5.05 -3.38
CA ALA A 244 -11.69 5.47 -4.45
C ALA A 244 -11.76 6.98 -4.78
N PRO A 245 -12.94 7.60 -4.94
CA PRO A 245 -13.01 9.05 -5.13
C PRO A 245 -12.43 9.85 -3.96
N LEU A 246 -12.70 9.41 -2.71
CA LEU A 246 -12.19 10.08 -1.51
C LEU A 246 -10.66 10.05 -1.46
N ILE A 247 -10.05 8.92 -1.82
CA ILE A 247 -8.61 8.76 -1.91
C ILE A 247 -8.01 9.66 -2.99
N ALA A 248 -8.59 9.65 -4.20
CA ALA A 248 -8.11 10.46 -5.33
C ALA A 248 -8.15 11.96 -5.00
N VAL A 249 -9.22 12.44 -4.38
CA VAL A 249 -9.37 13.84 -3.97
C VAL A 249 -8.26 14.24 -2.99
N VAL A 250 -7.98 13.42 -1.97
CA VAL A 250 -6.93 13.74 -0.99
C VAL A 250 -5.56 13.75 -1.66
N TYR A 251 -5.26 12.83 -2.56
CA TYR A 251 -3.97 12.81 -3.23
C TYR A 251 -3.76 14.02 -4.16
N VAL A 252 -4.74 14.34 -5.01
CA VAL A 252 -4.61 15.46 -5.97
C VAL A 252 -4.63 16.80 -5.24
N ILE A 253 -5.68 17.06 -4.45
CA ILE A 253 -5.85 18.36 -3.79
C ILE A 253 -4.89 18.51 -2.61
N GLY A 254 -4.58 17.42 -1.90
CA GLY A 254 -3.57 17.44 -0.84
C GLY A 254 -2.18 17.76 -1.36
N THR A 255 -1.76 17.22 -2.52
CA THR A 255 -0.49 17.60 -3.17
C THR A 255 -0.51 19.07 -3.60
N ALA A 256 -1.63 19.55 -4.15
CA ALA A 256 -1.76 20.98 -4.49
C ALA A 256 -1.63 21.88 -3.24
N ALA A 257 -2.20 21.47 -2.11
CA ALA A 257 -2.06 22.20 -0.84
C ALA A 257 -0.62 22.20 -0.31
N VAL A 258 0.12 21.07 -0.45
CA VAL A 258 1.56 21.04 -0.12
C VAL A 258 2.32 22.04 -0.99
N LEU A 259 2.12 22.01 -2.30
CA LEU A 259 2.78 22.92 -3.27
C LEU A 259 2.35 24.37 -3.11
N TRP A 260 1.18 24.64 -2.51
CA TRP A 260 0.76 25.99 -2.16
C TRP A 260 1.62 26.62 -1.06
N TRP A 261 1.91 25.84 -0.03
CA TRP A 261 2.59 26.31 1.17
C TRP A 261 4.11 26.17 1.14
N LEU A 262 4.65 25.23 0.38
CA LEU A 262 6.08 24.90 0.37
C LEU A 262 6.66 24.95 -1.05
N PRO A 263 7.83 25.62 -1.26
CA PRO A 263 8.60 25.48 -2.49
C PRO A 263 8.97 24.00 -2.69
N ASN A 264 8.78 23.46 -3.90
CA ASN A 264 8.96 22.03 -4.16
C ASN A 264 10.36 21.51 -3.83
N LYS A 265 11.43 22.34 -3.99
CA LYS A 265 12.82 21.96 -3.67
C LYS A 265 13.03 21.73 -2.17
N ASP A 266 12.25 22.40 -1.31
CA ASP A 266 12.39 22.38 0.15
C ASP A 266 11.46 21.32 0.79
N VAL A 267 10.60 20.64 -0.02
CA VAL A 267 9.68 19.62 0.48
C VAL A 267 10.45 18.37 0.92
N ASN A 268 10.30 17.97 2.19
CA ASN A 268 10.79 16.70 2.68
C ASN A 268 9.90 15.55 2.15
N VAL A 269 10.51 14.47 1.64
CA VAL A 269 9.79 13.36 1.02
C VAL A 269 8.89 12.59 2.00
N VAL A 270 9.17 12.63 3.31
CA VAL A 270 8.43 11.90 4.34
C VAL A 270 7.46 12.80 5.08
N SER A 271 7.93 13.98 5.52
CA SER A 271 7.20 14.89 6.42
C SER A 271 6.57 16.09 5.74
N GLY A 272 6.79 16.31 4.46
CA GLY A 272 6.40 17.54 3.75
C GLY A 272 4.93 17.93 3.90
N PHE A 273 4.01 16.96 4.02
CA PHE A 273 2.60 17.26 4.27
C PHE A 273 2.36 17.91 5.65
N LEU A 274 3.12 17.51 6.69
CA LEU A 274 3.03 18.12 8.03
C LEU A 274 3.69 19.50 8.07
N GLU A 275 4.78 19.68 7.34
CA GLU A 275 5.43 20.97 7.18
C GLU A 275 4.49 21.97 6.49
N ALA A 276 3.75 21.52 5.46
CA ALA A 276 2.71 22.32 4.81
C ALA A 276 1.54 22.64 5.75
N ILE A 277 1.07 21.67 6.55
CA ILE A 277 0.04 21.92 7.59
C ILE A 277 0.55 22.98 8.57
N LYS A 278 1.81 22.88 9.02
CA LYS A 278 2.41 23.84 9.93
C LYS A 278 2.47 25.22 9.30
N ALA A 279 3.00 25.35 8.08
CA ALA A 279 3.10 26.62 7.37
C ALA A 279 1.72 27.28 7.18
N GLY A 280 0.72 26.50 6.77
CA GLY A 280 -0.65 26.96 6.63
C GLY A 280 -1.29 27.39 7.95
N ALA A 281 -1.10 26.61 9.03
CA ALA A 281 -1.63 26.94 10.35
C ALA A 281 -0.98 28.22 10.92
N ASP A 282 0.34 28.35 10.79
CA ASP A 282 1.08 29.57 11.23
C ASP A 282 0.63 30.81 10.45
N HIS A 283 0.26 30.67 9.16
CA HIS A 283 -0.29 31.75 8.35
C HIS A 283 -1.69 32.19 8.82
N VAL A 284 -2.57 31.23 9.18
CA VAL A 284 -3.93 31.53 9.69
C VAL A 284 -3.83 32.24 11.03
N SER A 285 -3.09 31.70 11.99
CA SER A 285 -2.85 32.31 13.30
C SER A 285 -1.71 31.59 14.03
N PRO A 286 -0.80 32.35 14.69
CA PRO A 286 0.22 31.75 15.56
C PRO A 286 -0.35 30.92 16.71
N THR A 287 -1.63 31.10 17.07
CA THR A 287 -2.29 30.28 18.11
C THR A 287 -2.56 28.85 17.67
N LEU A 288 -2.49 28.55 16.36
CA LEU A 288 -2.72 27.21 15.79
C LEU A 288 -1.46 26.32 15.77
N ILE A 289 -0.41 26.69 16.50
CA ILE A 289 0.85 25.92 16.61
C ILE A 289 0.63 24.43 16.99
N TRP A 290 -0.45 24.12 17.67
CA TRP A 290 -0.83 22.76 18.09
C TRP A 290 -1.40 21.89 16.97
N VAL A 291 -1.79 22.47 15.82
CA VAL A 291 -2.46 21.72 14.72
C VAL A 291 -1.52 20.68 14.08
N ALA A 292 -0.28 21.06 13.77
CA ALA A 292 0.67 20.13 13.19
C ALA A 292 1.04 18.98 14.13
N PRO A 293 1.34 19.19 15.44
CA PRO A 293 1.48 18.10 16.42
C PRO A 293 0.27 17.20 16.54
N LEU A 294 -0.95 17.75 16.54
CA LEU A 294 -2.17 16.95 16.55
C LEU A 294 -2.30 16.09 15.30
N CYS A 295 -2.06 16.68 14.11
CA CYS A 295 -2.08 15.96 12.85
C CYS A 295 -1.02 14.85 12.80
N ALA A 296 0.18 15.10 13.37
CA ALA A 296 1.22 14.10 13.52
C ALA A 296 0.76 12.92 14.40
N ALA A 297 0.13 13.21 15.55
CA ALA A 297 -0.41 12.18 16.44
C ALA A 297 -1.51 11.35 15.76
N LEU A 298 -2.46 12.01 15.09
CA LEU A 298 -3.53 11.35 14.34
C LEU A 298 -2.96 10.46 13.22
N TYR A 299 -2.01 10.97 12.44
CA TYR A 299 -1.42 10.21 11.35
C TYR A 299 -0.50 9.09 11.86
N PHE A 300 0.13 9.23 13.01
CA PHE A 300 0.86 8.14 13.66
C PHE A 300 -0.08 6.97 13.99
N ILE A 301 -1.26 7.24 14.55
CA ILE A 301 -2.33 6.24 14.75
C ILE A 301 -2.77 5.68 13.39
N GLY A 302 -2.86 6.53 12.37
CA GLY A 302 -3.12 6.14 10.97
C GLY A 302 -2.14 5.08 10.47
N ASN A 303 -0.86 5.28 10.68
CA ASN A 303 0.18 4.32 10.28
C ASN A 303 0.07 2.98 11.02
N ILE A 304 -0.25 2.98 12.32
CA ILE A 304 -0.48 1.73 13.09
C ILE A 304 -1.68 0.98 12.49
N GLY A 305 -2.77 1.68 12.18
CA GLY A 305 -3.94 1.09 11.53
C GLY A 305 -3.62 0.54 10.13
N SER A 306 -2.80 1.24 9.35
CA SER A 306 -2.33 0.80 8.03
C SER A 306 -1.50 -0.49 8.13
N VAL A 307 -0.54 -0.56 9.08
CA VAL A 307 0.19 -1.81 9.35
C VAL A 307 -0.78 -2.94 9.70
N GLY A 308 -1.79 -2.65 10.53
CA GLY A 308 -2.82 -3.61 10.86
C GLY A 308 -3.57 -4.14 9.63
N ALA A 309 -3.98 -3.25 8.71
CA ALA A 309 -4.66 -3.63 7.47
C ALA A 309 -3.78 -4.51 6.57
N TRP A 310 -2.52 -4.11 6.39
CA TRP A 310 -1.56 -4.85 5.56
C TRP A 310 -1.02 -6.13 6.23
N LEU A 311 -1.11 -6.28 7.55
CA LEU A 311 -0.87 -7.56 8.23
C LEU A 311 -1.97 -8.57 7.95
N ILE A 312 -3.23 -8.12 7.98
CA ILE A 312 -4.38 -9.00 7.84
C ILE A 312 -4.49 -9.58 6.43
N GLY A 313 -4.51 -8.75 5.39
CA GLY A 313 -4.75 -9.18 4.02
C GLY A 313 -3.70 -10.17 3.51
N PRO A 314 -2.42 -9.82 3.45
CA PRO A 314 -1.37 -10.71 2.98
C PRO A 314 -1.21 -11.99 3.83
N ALA A 315 -1.50 -11.94 5.14
CA ALA A 315 -1.50 -13.15 5.96
C ALA A 315 -2.58 -14.15 5.51
N ARG A 316 -3.73 -13.70 4.98
CA ARG A 316 -4.74 -14.60 4.39
C ARG A 316 -4.26 -15.22 3.09
N VAL A 317 -3.53 -14.46 2.27
CA VAL A 317 -2.88 -15.03 1.07
C VAL A 317 -1.89 -16.13 1.47
N ALA A 318 -1.01 -15.88 2.44
CA ALA A 318 -0.06 -16.87 2.92
C ALA A 318 -0.77 -18.08 3.57
N PHE A 319 -1.87 -17.86 4.28
CA PHE A 319 -2.71 -18.91 4.84
C PHE A 319 -3.28 -19.83 3.75
N VAL A 320 -3.86 -19.27 2.67
CA VAL A 320 -4.40 -20.05 1.54
C VAL A 320 -3.27 -20.81 0.82
N ILE A 321 -2.08 -20.18 0.62
CA ILE A 321 -0.89 -20.86 0.07
C ILE A 321 -0.46 -22.03 0.97
N GLY A 322 -0.60 -21.90 2.30
CA GLY A 322 -0.36 -22.96 3.27
C GLY A 322 -1.35 -24.12 3.15
N LEU A 323 -2.65 -23.82 2.98
CA LEU A 323 -3.69 -24.82 2.72
C LEU A 323 -3.44 -25.57 1.41
N ASP A 324 -2.93 -24.89 0.38
CA ASP A 324 -2.51 -25.48 -0.89
C ASP A 324 -1.16 -26.25 -0.80
N ARG A 325 -0.55 -26.32 0.39
CA ARG A 325 0.68 -27.07 0.70
C ARG A 325 1.94 -26.57 -0.04
N TYR A 326 1.97 -25.33 -0.50
CA TYR A 326 3.21 -24.72 -1.03
C TYR A 326 4.07 -24.12 0.08
N PHE A 327 3.45 -23.71 1.19
CA PHE A 327 4.14 -23.39 2.45
C PHE A 327 4.02 -24.56 3.43
N PRO A 328 4.84 -24.57 4.52
CA PRO A 328 4.66 -25.51 5.62
C PRO A 328 3.22 -25.54 6.13
N ASN A 329 2.71 -26.70 6.51
CA ASN A 329 1.33 -26.88 6.96
C ASN A 329 0.94 -25.94 8.14
N SER A 330 1.93 -25.48 8.93
CA SER A 330 1.72 -24.52 10.00
C SER A 330 1.15 -23.18 9.53
N PHE A 331 1.38 -22.78 8.28
CA PHE A 331 0.78 -21.55 7.72
C PHE A 331 -0.74 -21.65 7.57
N GLY A 332 -1.27 -22.87 7.39
CA GLY A 332 -2.71 -23.14 7.40
C GLY A 332 -3.32 -23.27 8.82
N ALA A 333 -2.51 -23.06 9.86
CA ALA A 333 -3.01 -23.13 11.23
C ALA A 333 -3.74 -21.86 11.66
N VAL A 334 -4.88 -22.05 12.33
CA VAL A 334 -5.69 -20.99 12.90
C VAL A 334 -5.57 -21.01 14.42
N HIS A 335 -5.44 -19.86 15.06
CA HIS A 335 -5.32 -19.74 16.50
C HIS A 335 -6.58 -20.29 17.19
N PRO A 336 -6.46 -21.20 18.20
CA PRO A 336 -7.62 -21.90 18.78
C PRO A 336 -8.66 -20.96 19.40
N ARG A 337 -8.22 -19.85 20.00
CA ARG A 337 -9.10 -18.89 20.70
C ARG A 337 -9.55 -17.74 19.81
N TRP A 338 -8.67 -17.22 18.93
CA TRP A 338 -8.92 -15.96 18.19
C TRP A 338 -9.23 -16.17 16.73
N HIS A 339 -9.18 -17.42 16.24
CA HIS A 339 -9.52 -17.79 14.86
C HIS A 339 -8.78 -16.96 13.78
N THR A 340 -7.51 -16.62 14.05
CA THR A 340 -6.64 -15.85 13.16
C THR A 340 -5.49 -16.72 12.64
N PRO A 341 -4.95 -16.46 11.42
CA PRO A 341 -3.79 -17.19 10.87
C PRO A 341 -2.49 -16.67 11.53
N TYR A 342 -2.34 -16.89 12.81
CA TYR A 342 -1.28 -16.31 13.67
C TYR A 342 0.13 -16.68 13.21
N VAL A 343 0.34 -17.87 12.65
CA VAL A 343 1.67 -18.30 12.15
C VAL A 343 2.09 -17.42 10.97
N ALA A 344 1.20 -17.20 10.00
CA ALA A 344 1.49 -16.34 8.86
C ALA A 344 1.81 -14.89 9.30
N ILE A 345 1.07 -14.36 10.28
CA ILE A 345 1.29 -13.02 10.85
C ILE A 345 2.66 -12.94 11.54
N LEU A 346 2.98 -13.92 12.40
CA LEU A 346 4.25 -13.95 13.15
C LEU A 346 5.46 -14.08 12.22
N VAL A 347 5.40 -14.99 11.24
CA VAL A 347 6.51 -15.19 10.28
C VAL A 347 6.74 -13.90 9.48
N GLN A 348 5.67 -13.27 9.00
CA GLN A 348 5.77 -12.02 8.24
C GLN A 348 6.39 -10.89 9.07
N ALA A 349 5.95 -10.72 10.33
CA ALA A 349 6.50 -9.71 11.24
C ALA A 349 7.96 -9.99 11.61
N THR A 350 8.32 -11.25 11.83
CA THR A 350 9.71 -11.64 12.13
C THR A 350 10.62 -11.37 10.96
N LEU A 351 10.22 -11.72 9.73
CA LEU A 351 10.98 -11.40 8.52
C LEU A 351 11.14 -9.89 8.32
N ALA A 352 10.07 -9.11 8.54
CA ALA A 352 10.13 -7.65 8.48
C ALA A 352 11.08 -7.06 9.54
N THR A 353 11.08 -7.62 10.76
CA THR A 353 12.00 -7.23 11.83
C THR A 353 13.47 -7.50 11.43
N ILE A 354 13.75 -8.72 10.93
CA ILE A 354 15.10 -9.07 10.47
C ILE A 354 15.53 -8.14 9.33
N PHE A 355 14.65 -7.89 8.36
CA PHE A 355 14.95 -7.04 7.22
C PHE A 355 15.21 -5.59 7.63
N LEU A 356 14.42 -5.05 8.56
CA LEU A 356 14.64 -3.72 9.13
C LEU A 356 16.00 -3.64 9.82
N LEU A 357 16.34 -4.61 10.67
CA LEU A 357 17.64 -4.66 11.34
C LEU A 357 18.80 -4.70 10.34
N LEU A 358 18.69 -5.51 9.29
CA LEU A 358 19.69 -5.59 8.23
C LEU A 358 19.81 -4.28 7.44
N SER A 359 18.70 -3.56 7.25
CA SER A 359 18.69 -2.26 6.53
C SER A 359 19.46 -1.17 7.28
N VAL A 360 19.48 -1.23 8.61
CA VAL A 360 20.17 -0.28 9.49
C VAL A 360 21.67 -0.57 9.64
N LEU A 361 22.11 -1.81 9.40
CA LEU A 361 23.51 -2.22 9.59
C LEU A 361 24.47 -1.62 8.54
N GLY A 362 23.98 -0.97 7.49
CA GLY A 362 24.81 -0.29 6.48
C GLY A 362 25.42 1.01 7.06
N LYS A 363 26.76 1.06 7.23
CA LYS A 363 27.44 2.29 7.64
C LYS A 363 27.20 3.42 6.62
N GLY A 364 26.71 4.58 7.09
CA GLY A 364 26.61 5.81 6.31
C GLY A 364 25.36 5.97 5.45
N THR A 365 24.33 5.11 5.62
CA THR A 365 23.04 5.32 4.99
C THR A 365 22.15 6.22 5.87
N ASN A 366 21.65 7.32 5.30
CA ASN A 366 20.65 8.15 5.96
C ASN A 366 19.27 7.47 5.93
N VAL A 367 18.34 7.95 6.76
CA VAL A 367 16.98 7.37 6.88
C VAL A 367 16.18 7.54 5.58
N GLU A 368 16.37 8.66 4.88
CA GLU A 368 15.70 8.98 3.62
C GLU A 368 16.12 8.01 2.50
N ASP A 369 17.43 7.73 2.36
CA ASP A 369 17.92 6.78 1.35
C ASP A 369 17.37 5.37 1.58
N VAL A 370 17.33 4.91 2.84
CA VAL A 370 16.73 3.60 3.17
C VAL A 370 15.27 3.59 2.81
N TYR A 371 14.52 4.65 3.13
CA TYR A 371 13.11 4.77 2.79
C TYR A 371 12.88 4.67 1.28
N LEU A 372 13.65 5.39 0.46
CA LEU A 372 13.53 5.38 -1.01
C LEU A 372 13.89 4.02 -1.62
N ILE A 373 14.99 3.39 -1.17
CA ILE A 373 15.39 2.05 -1.64
C ILE A 373 14.30 1.02 -1.31
N LEU A 374 13.73 1.08 -0.10
CA LEU A 374 12.63 0.19 0.29
C LEU A 374 11.40 0.43 -0.58
N LEU A 375 11.04 1.69 -0.81
CA LEU A 375 9.90 2.08 -1.64
C LEU A 375 10.02 1.55 -3.07
N ASP A 376 11.17 1.74 -3.72
CA ASP A 376 11.37 1.33 -5.11
C ASP A 376 11.47 -0.20 -5.26
N THR A 377 12.11 -0.88 -4.29
CA THR A 377 12.11 -2.35 -4.26
C THR A 377 10.69 -2.91 -4.10
N GLN A 378 9.86 -2.28 -3.26
CA GLN A 378 8.45 -2.64 -3.11
C GLN A 378 7.66 -2.47 -4.41
N ILE A 379 7.85 -1.36 -5.13
CA ILE A 379 7.19 -1.10 -6.40
C ILE A 379 7.47 -2.26 -7.38
N LEU A 380 8.71 -2.70 -7.51
CA LEU A 380 9.07 -3.81 -8.39
C LEU A 380 8.37 -5.12 -7.98
N ILE A 381 8.37 -5.47 -6.70
CA ILE A 381 7.80 -6.74 -6.22
C ILE A 381 6.27 -6.70 -6.23
N TYR A 382 5.68 -5.61 -5.75
CA TYR A 382 4.23 -5.50 -5.59
C TYR A 382 3.50 -5.36 -6.93
N PHE A 383 4.12 -4.77 -7.93
CA PHE A 383 3.51 -4.59 -9.24
C PHE A 383 3.52 -5.86 -10.10
N ILE A 384 4.27 -6.91 -9.73
CA ILE A 384 4.09 -8.24 -10.34
C ILE A 384 2.66 -8.76 -10.12
N PRO A 385 2.07 -8.81 -8.90
CA PRO A 385 0.65 -9.08 -8.69
C PRO A 385 -0.30 -8.20 -9.50
N TYR A 386 0.04 -6.91 -9.71
CA TYR A 386 -0.80 -6.00 -10.50
C TYR A 386 -0.81 -6.34 -11.99
N LEU A 387 0.31 -6.75 -12.55
CA LEU A 387 0.33 -7.30 -13.91
C LEU A 387 -0.59 -8.52 -14.00
N TYR A 388 -0.54 -9.42 -13.01
CA TYR A 388 -1.47 -10.54 -12.93
C TYR A 388 -2.93 -10.09 -12.80
N LEU A 389 -3.22 -9.08 -11.97
CA LEU A 389 -4.57 -8.54 -11.78
C LEU A 389 -5.22 -8.17 -13.12
N PHE A 390 -4.51 -7.37 -13.96
CA PHE A 390 -5.04 -6.91 -15.23
C PHE A 390 -5.12 -8.04 -16.28
N ILE A 391 -4.12 -8.93 -16.33
CA ILE A 391 -4.14 -10.10 -17.22
C ILE A 391 -5.32 -11.02 -16.87
N VAL A 392 -5.48 -11.34 -15.59
CA VAL A 392 -6.54 -12.23 -15.08
C VAL A 392 -7.92 -11.64 -15.28
N PHE A 393 -8.08 -10.32 -15.08
CA PHE A 393 -9.30 -9.60 -15.39
C PHE A 393 -9.70 -9.79 -16.86
N LEU A 394 -8.77 -9.61 -17.81
CA LEU A 394 -9.02 -9.79 -19.24
C LEU A 394 -9.36 -11.26 -19.58
N ILE A 395 -8.67 -12.23 -18.97
CA ILE A 395 -8.93 -13.66 -19.20
C ILE A 395 -10.34 -14.05 -18.73
N HIS A 396 -10.73 -13.69 -17.51
CA HIS A 396 -12.05 -14.03 -16.97
C HIS A 396 -13.17 -13.30 -17.69
N ARG A 397 -12.92 -12.06 -18.16
CA ARG A 397 -13.87 -11.32 -18.99
C ARG A 397 -14.13 -12.04 -20.33
N ARG A 398 -13.08 -12.59 -20.97
CA ARG A 398 -13.21 -13.36 -22.23
C ARG A 398 -13.92 -14.70 -22.04
N ARG A 399 -13.69 -15.37 -20.91
CA ARG A 399 -14.33 -16.66 -20.63
C ARG A 399 -15.85 -16.56 -20.43
N GLY A 400 -16.39 -15.36 -20.26
CA GLY A 400 -17.83 -15.13 -20.20
C GLY A 400 -18.55 -15.81 -19.02
N GLU A 401 -17.84 -16.15 -17.93
CA GLU A 401 -18.41 -16.74 -16.71
C GLU A 401 -19.28 -15.69 -15.98
N ASN A 402 -20.35 -15.22 -16.62
CA ASN A 402 -21.22 -14.16 -16.11
C ASN A 402 -22.41 -14.77 -15.36
N SER A 403 -22.53 -14.50 -14.07
CA SER A 403 -23.79 -14.60 -13.34
C SER A 403 -24.46 -13.22 -13.30
N SER A 404 -25.78 -13.19 -13.10
CA SER A 404 -26.55 -11.93 -12.95
C SER A 404 -26.08 -11.04 -11.79
N GLU A 405 -25.28 -11.58 -10.88
CA GLU A 405 -24.75 -10.88 -9.69
C GLU A 405 -23.39 -10.23 -9.90
N VAL A 406 -22.71 -10.47 -11.06
CA VAL A 406 -21.38 -9.89 -11.33
C VAL A 406 -21.50 -8.45 -11.76
N VAL A 407 -20.78 -7.56 -11.05
CA VAL A 407 -20.64 -6.14 -11.42
C VAL A 407 -19.56 -6.03 -12.50
N LEU A 408 -20.00 -5.86 -13.76
CA LEU A 408 -19.09 -5.78 -14.90
C LEU A 408 -18.50 -4.37 -15.05
N ALA A 409 -17.22 -4.29 -15.41
CA ALA A 409 -16.61 -3.03 -15.83
C ALA A 409 -17.34 -2.47 -17.08
N PRO A 410 -17.58 -1.15 -17.15
CA PRO A 410 -18.36 -0.52 -18.21
C PRO A 410 -17.70 -0.67 -19.61
N GLY A 411 -18.47 -0.43 -20.67
CA GLY A 411 -17.93 -0.40 -22.05
C GLY A 411 -17.77 -1.76 -22.73
N ARG A 412 -18.44 -2.81 -22.23
CA ARG A 412 -18.42 -4.16 -22.81
C ARG A 412 -16.97 -4.67 -23.06
N SER A 413 -16.67 -5.20 -24.24
CA SER A 413 -15.33 -5.73 -24.58
C SER A 413 -14.28 -4.62 -24.72
N ILE A 414 -14.62 -3.50 -25.37
CA ILE A 414 -13.69 -2.37 -25.56
C ILE A 414 -13.32 -1.77 -24.20
N GLY A 415 -14.31 -1.53 -23.33
CA GLY A 415 -14.04 -0.98 -22.00
C GLY A 415 -13.19 -1.91 -21.15
N ALA A 416 -13.37 -3.24 -21.25
CA ALA A 416 -12.52 -4.20 -20.57
C ALA A 416 -11.07 -4.16 -21.09
N TRP A 417 -10.87 -4.06 -22.41
CA TRP A 417 -9.52 -3.92 -22.98
C TRP A 417 -8.86 -2.60 -22.57
N LEU A 418 -9.58 -1.48 -22.61
CA LEU A 418 -9.07 -0.19 -22.14
C LEU A 418 -8.68 -0.27 -20.65
N THR A 419 -9.53 -0.86 -19.80
CA THR A 419 -9.25 -1.07 -18.37
C THR A 419 -8.00 -1.91 -18.15
N GLY A 420 -7.89 -3.08 -18.81
CA GLY A 420 -6.77 -3.99 -18.61
C GLY A 420 -5.46 -3.46 -19.16
N LEU A 421 -5.46 -2.88 -20.38
CA LEU A 421 -4.25 -2.39 -21.03
C LEU A 421 -3.73 -1.11 -20.38
N SER A 422 -4.59 -0.13 -20.07
CA SER A 422 -4.14 1.11 -19.42
C SER A 422 -3.50 0.84 -18.06
N GLY A 423 -4.14 0.01 -17.22
CA GLY A 423 -3.58 -0.37 -15.94
C GLY A 423 -2.25 -1.12 -16.06
N MET A 424 -2.13 -2.02 -17.03
CA MET A 424 -0.89 -2.76 -17.30
C MET A 424 0.23 -1.85 -17.78
N ILE A 425 -0.05 -0.91 -18.68
CA ILE A 425 0.94 0.05 -19.19
C ILE A 425 1.48 0.94 -18.08
N VAL A 426 0.59 1.49 -17.23
CA VAL A 426 1.01 2.33 -16.09
C VAL A 426 1.80 1.51 -15.07
N THR A 427 1.41 0.25 -14.82
CA THR A 427 2.16 -0.66 -13.94
C THR A 427 3.57 -0.89 -14.47
N LEU A 428 3.73 -1.22 -15.76
CA LEU A 428 5.05 -1.42 -16.39
C LEU A 428 5.88 -0.13 -16.37
N PHE A 429 5.25 1.02 -16.69
CA PHE A 429 5.92 2.31 -16.62
C PHE A 429 6.48 2.57 -15.21
N ALA A 430 5.67 2.41 -14.17
CA ALA A 430 6.11 2.63 -12.80
C ALA A 430 7.22 1.66 -12.37
N MET A 431 7.18 0.38 -12.80
CA MET A 431 8.26 -0.57 -12.55
C MET A 431 9.58 -0.15 -13.22
N ILE A 432 9.53 0.35 -14.46
CA ILE A 432 10.71 0.83 -15.19
C ILE A 432 11.29 2.04 -14.45
N VAL A 433 10.45 3.02 -14.15
CA VAL A 433 10.87 4.28 -13.53
C VAL A 433 11.44 4.05 -12.12
N ALA A 434 10.91 3.11 -11.35
CA ALA A 434 11.45 2.73 -10.04
C ALA A 434 12.88 2.17 -10.08
N THR A 435 13.41 1.81 -11.25
CA THR A 435 14.83 1.39 -11.39
C THR A 435 15.79 2.56 -11.58
N ILE A 436 15.27 3.78 -11.77
CA ILE A 436 16.07 5.00 -11.96
C ILE A 436 16.36 5.58 -10.58
N PRO A 437 17.65 5.83 -10.23
CA PRO A 437 17.96 6.44 -8.94
C PRO A 437 17.28 7.80 -8.77
N PRO A 438 16.70 8.10 -7.59
CA PRO A 438 16.15 9.42 -7.28
C PRO A 438 17.21 10.52 -7.38
N PRO A 439 16.78 11.81 -7.48
CA PRO A 439 17.68 12.93 -7.33
C PRO A 439 18.41 12.83 -5.98
N ASP A 440 19.64 13.27 -5.92
CA ASP A 440 20.49 13.34 -4.71
C ASP A 440 20.95 11.97 -4.15
N MET A 441 20.67 10.84 -4.82
CA MET A 441 21.17 9.53 -4.41
C MET A 441 22.67 9.40 -4.64
N GLY A 442 23.45 9.28 -3.58
CA GLY A 442 24.92 9.32 -3.62
C GLY A 442 25.59 8.23 -4.47
N ASN A 443 25.03 7.03 -4.57
CA ASN A 443 25.58 5.91 -5.35
C ASN A 443 24.53 5.22 -6.21
N SER A 444 24.43 5.64 -7.46
CA SER A 444 23.45 5.11 -8.44
C SER A 444 23.59 3.62 -8.73
N LEU A 445 24.82 3.08 -8.75
CA LEU A 445 25.04 1.65 -8.98
C LEU A 445 24.57 0.82 -7.80
N LEU A 446 24.91 1.22 -6.58
CA LEU A 446 24.50 0.55 -5.37
C LEU A 446 22.98 0.57 -5.20
N PHE A 447 22.33 1.70 -5.53
CA PHE A 447 20.88 1.80 -5.56
C PHE A 447 20.26 0.75 -6.49
N ARG A 448 20.68 0.70 -7.77
CA ARG A 448 20.17 -0.27 -8.75
C ARG A 448 20.41 -1.71 -8.31
N LEU A 449 21.59 -2.03 -7.77
CA LEU A 449 21.89 -3.36 -7.25
C LEU A 449 20.97 -3.76 -6.10
N LYS A 450 20.70 -2.84 -5.16
CA LYS A 450 19.79 -3.09 -4.05
C LYS A 450 18.33 -3.25 -4.50
N VAL A 451 17.84 -2.35 -5.36
CA VAL A 451 16.45 -2.32 -5.82
C VAL A 451 16.16 -3.50 -6.75
N ILE A 452 16.92 -3.63 -7.85
CA ILE A 452 16.69 -4.68 -8.86
C ILE A 452 17.13 -6.04 -8.32
N GLY A 453 18.32 -6.11 -7.71
CA GLY A 453 18.86 -7.35 -7.14
C GLY A 453 18.00 -7.85 -5.98
N GLY A 454 17.49 -6.96 -5.12
CA GLY A 454 16.57 -7.30 -4.06
C GLY A 454 15.25 -7.86 -4.60
N ALA A 455 14.63 -7.18 -5.56
CA ALA A 455 13.39 -7.65 -6.17
C ALA A 455 13.55 -9.01 -6.88
N LEU A 456 14.59 -9.17 -7.70
CA LEU A 456 14.89 -10.44 -8.37
C LEU A 456 15.21 -11.55 -7.36
N GLY A 457 15.97 -11.25 -6.31
CA GLY A 457 16.27 -12.19 -5.24
C GLY A 457 15.00 -12.76 -4.59
N PHE A 458 14.04 -11.92 -4.26
CA PHE A 458 12.76 -12.39 -3.73
C PHE A 458 11.97 -13.24 -4.73
N VAL A 459 11.93 -12.88 -6.01
CA VAL A 459 11.27 -13.67 -7.05
C VAL A 459 11.93 -15.06 -7.20
N VAL A 460 13.26 -15.13 -7.23
CA VAL A 460 14.02 -16.38 -7.33
C VAL A 460 13.78 -17.27 -6.09
N ILE A 461 13.81 -16.69 -4.89
CA ILE A 461 13.50 -17.44 -3.65
C ILE A 461 12.09 -18.04 -3.72
N GLY A 462 11.09 -17.27 -4.18
CA GLY A 462 9.73 -17.77 -4.37
C GLY A 462 9.68 -18.93 -5.36
N GLY A 463 10.36 -18.80 -6.50
CA GLY A 463 10.46 -19.88 -7.50
C GLY A 463 11.06 -21.18 -6.93
N LEU A 464 12.13 -21.08 -6.14
CA LEU A 464 12.76 -22.20 -5.48
C LEU A 464 11.84 -22.87 -4.46
N ILE A 465 11.12 -22.07 -3.63
CA ILE A 465 10.14 -22.59 -2.67
C ILE A 465 9.05 -23.38 -3.39
N TYR A 466 8.50 -22.84 -4.47
CA TYR A 466 7.47 -23.51 -5.27
C TYR A 466 7.98 -24.83 -5.84
N TRP A 467 9.16 -24.81 -6.46
CA TRP A 467 9.76 -26.00 -7.05
C TRP A 467 10.00 -27.11 -6.03
N CYS A 468 10.57 -26.76 -4.87
CA CYS A 468 10.79 -27.70 -3.75
C CYS A 468 9.47 -28.28 -3.21
N ALA A 469 8.43 -27.44 -3.06
CA ALA A 469 7.12 -27.88 -2.58
C ALA A 469 6.48 -28.86 -3.58
N LYS A 470 6.53 -28.53 -4.88
CA LYS A 470 5.97 -29.37 -5.94
C LYS A 470 6.71 -30.70 -6.09
N ALA A 471 8.03 -30.72 -5.93
CA ALA A 471 8.81 -31.95 -5.89
C ALA A 471 8.35 -32.86 -4.74
N LYS A 472 8.18 -32.32 -3.52
CA LYS A 472 7.67 -33.10 -2.38
C LYS A 472 6.25 -33.63 -2.57
N GLN A 473 5.38 -32.92 -3.31
CA GLN A 473 4.01 -33.40 -3.59
C GLN A 473 3.98 -34.56 -4.57
N LYS A 474 4.98 -34.70 -5.46
CA LYS A 474 5.09 -35.82 -6.40
C LYS A 474 5.52 -37.14 -5.75
N PHE A 475 6.19 -37.09 -4.59
CA PHE A 475 6.68 -38.26 -3.85
C PHE A 475 5.75 -38.70 -2.69
N ARG A 476 4.60 -38.04 -2.54
CA ARG A 476 3.51 -38.44 -1.64
C ARG A 476 2.31 -38.95 -2.43
#